data_104ca6ca6c2cfc886c5c009ba9826570
#
_entry.id   104ca6ca6c2cfc886c5c009ba9826570
#
_cell.length_a   1.000
_cell.length_b   1.000
_cell.length_c   1.000
_cell.angle_alpha   90.00
_cell.angle_beta   90.00
_cell.angle_gamma   90.00
#
_symmetry.space_group_name_H-M   'P 1'
#
loop_
_entity.id
_entity.type
_entity.pdbx_description
1 polymer ?
#
loop_
_entity_poly.entity_id
_entity_poly.type
_entity_poly.pdbx_seq_one_letter_code
_entity_poly.pdbx_strand_id
1 'polypeptide(L)'
;MKTAFRESFDADLAAITDVALLKRIKSVIEQVEAARNFSQVANLKRLQARGKYYRIRIGDHRLGLVFERGAVTFVRCLNRKEIYRYFP
;
A
#
# COMPACT_ATOMS: atom_id res chain seq x y z
N MET A 1 -14.21 -1.28 0.35
CA MET A 1 -13.45 -2.50 0.69
C MET A 1 -12.90 -2.39 2.10
N LYS A 2 -12.89 -3.46 2.83
CA LYS A 2 -12.43 -3.47 4.22
C LYS A 2 -10.91 -3.29 4.29
N THR A 3 -10.43 -2.39 5.15
CA THR A 3 -9.00 -2.08 5.26
C THR A 3 -8.52 -2.18 6.70
N ALA A 4 -7.24 -2.49 6.86
CA ALA A 4 -6.55 -2.50 8.14
C ALA A 4 -5.12 -1.99 7.95
N PHE A 5 -4.47 -1.61 9.04
CA PHE A 5 -3.15 -1.00 9.01
C PHE A 5 -2.25 -1.65 10.05
N ARG A 6 -1.07 -2.09 9.63
CA ARG A 6 -0.05 -2.60 10.53
C ARG A 6 0.70 -1.46 11.20
N GLU A 7 1.24 -1.71 12.38
CA GLU A 7 2.08 -0.72 13.08
C GLU A 7 3.29 -0.31 12.24
N SER A 8 3.85 -1.25 11.47
CA SER A 8 4.97 -0.95 10.56
C SER A 8 4.59 0.10 9.51
N PHE A 9 3.35 0.03 8.99
CA PHE A 9 2.85 1.01 8.03
C PHE A 9 2.70 2.39 8.71
N ASP A 10 2.12 2.42 9.90
CA ASP A 10 1.94 3.66 10.65
C ASP A 10 3.29 4.31 10.98
N ALA A 11 4.29 3.50 11.36
CA ALA A 11 5.64 3.99 11.62
C ALA A 11 6.30 4.55 10.36
N ASP A 12 6.10 3.88 9.22
CA ASP A 12 6.63 4.38 7.95
C ASP A 12 6.01 5.74 7.59
N LEU A 13 4.70 5.90 7.77
CA LEU A 13 4.03 7.18 7.51
C LEU A 13 4.55 8.28 8.42
N ALA A 14 4.78 7.97 9.70
CA ALA A 14 5.26 8.94 10.67
C ALA A 14 6.65 9.49 10.31
N ALA A 15 7.45 8.73 9.56
CA ALA A 15 8.77 9.15 9.12
C ALA A 15 8.74 10.04 7.87
N ILE A 16 7.59 10.16 7.20
CA ILE A 16 7.46 10.98 5.99
C ILE A 16 7.14 12.42 6.38
N THR A 17 7.97 13.35 5.92
CA THR A 17 7.79 14.78 6.16
C THR A 17 7.18 15.52 4.97
N ASP A 18 7.19 14.91 3.79
CA ASP A 18 6.64 15.48 2.56
C ASP A 18 5.10 15.48 2.62
N VAL A 19 4.53 16.66 2.83
CA VAL A 19 3.08 16.84 2.96
C VAL A 19 2.34 16.44 1.68
N ALA A 20 2.89 16.76 0.52
CA ALA A 20 2.27 16.40 -0.75
C ALA A 20 2.21 14.88 -0.92
N LEU A 21 3.26 14.17 -0.54
CA LEU A 21 3.30 12.73 -0.57
C LEU A 21 2.27 12.13 0.38
N LEU A 22 2.18 12.66 1.60
CA LEU A 22 1.19 12.18 2.57
C LEU A 22 -0.24 12.35 2.07
N LYS A 23 -0.54 13.46 1.39
CA LYS A 23 -1.85 13.68 0.78
C LYS A 23 -2.16 12.67 -0.32
N ARG A 24 -1.15 12.36 -1.15
CA ARG A 24 -1.31 11.35 -2.20
C ARG A 24 -1.54 9.96 -1.61
N ILE A 25 -0.82 9.61 -0.56
CA ILE A 25 -0.99 8.33 0.13
C ILE A 25 -2.40 8.23 0.70
N LYS A 26 -2.88 9.29 1.36
CA LYS A 26 -4.24 9.33 1.90
C LYS A 26 -5.28 9.13 0.80
N SER A 27 -5.10 9.81 -0.32
CA SER A 27 -6.01 9.67 -1.47
C SER A 27 -6.06 8.24 -2.00
N VAL A 28 -4.89 7.58 -2.09
CA VAL A 28 -4.82 6.19 -2.54
C VAL A 28 -5.51 5.26 -1.55
N ILE A 29 -5.32 5.45 -0.26
CA ILE A 29 -6.00 4.66 0.77
C ILE A 29 -7.52 4.81 0.62
N GLU A 30 -8.00 6.03 0.42
CA GLU A 30 -9.43 6.30 0.22
C GLU A 30 -9.96 5.62 -1.04
N GLN A 31 -9.18 5.58 -2.13
CA GLN A 31 -9.55 4.87 -3.35
C GLN A 31 -9.66 3.37 -3.10
N VAL A 32 -8.76 2.79 -2.33
CA VAL A 32 -8.82 1.38 -1.96
C VAL A 32 -10.07 1.09 -1.13
N GLU A 33 -10.35 1.96 -0.17
CA GLU A 33 -11.54 1.82 0.69
C GLU A 33 -12.84 1.89 -0.11
N ALA A 34 -12.88 2.75 -1.13
CA ALA A 34 -14.06 2.93 -1.96
C ALA A 34 -14.20 1.88 -3.07
N ALA A 35 -13.14 1.14 -3.39
CA ALA A 35 -13.14 0.19 -4.49
C ALA A 35 -14.06 -1.00 -4.20
N ARG A 36 -14.84 -1.37 -5.21
CA ARG A 36 -15.68 -2.57 -5.15
C ARG A 36 -14.86 -3.82 -5.45
N ASN A 37 -13.84 -3.66 -6.28
CA ASN A 37 -13.00 -4.75 -6.75
C ASN A 37 -11.55 -4.29 -6.63
N PHE A 38 -10.72 -5.09 -5.95
CA PHE A 38 -9.34 -4.75 -5.70
C PHE A 38 -8.53 -4.56 -7.00
N SER A 39 -8.86 -5.33 -8.05
CA SER A 39 -8.18 -5.21 -9.34
C SER A 39 -8.40 -3.86 -10.04
N GLN A 40 -9.38 -3.07 -9.60
CA GLN A 40 -9.64 -1.73 -10.15
C GLN A 40 -8.73 -0.66 -9.57
N VAL A 41 -7.96 -0.98 -8.54
CA VAL A 41 -7.06 -0.01 -7.92
C VAL A 41 -5.91 0.32 -8.87
N ALA A 42 -5.68 1.62 -9.09
CA ALA A 42 -4.63 2.07 -10.00
C ALA A 42 -3.24 1.75 -9.46
N ASN A 43 -2.30 1.48 -10.35
CA ASN A 43 -0.88 1.24 -10.05
C ASN A 43 -0.62 0.02 -9.16
N LEU A 44 -1.58 -0.87 -9.08
CA LEU A 44 -1.50 -2.10 -8.30
C LEU A 44 -0.74 -3.18 -9.06
N LYS A 45 0.15 -3.89 -8.38
CA LYS A 45 0.85 -5.04 -8.94
C LYS A 45 0.94 -6.14 -7.90
N ARG A 46 0.61 -7.37 -8.32
CA ARG A 46 0.86 -8.56 -7.52
C ARG A 46 2.35 -8.88 -7.54
N LEU A 47 2.94 -9.13 -6.37
CA LEU A 47 4.39 -9.31 -6.27
C LEU A 47 4.85 -10.74 -6.58
N GLN A 48 3.96 -11.72 -6.44
CA GLN A 48 4.25 -13.11 -6.70
C GLN A 48 3.11 -13.73 -7.50
N ALA A 49 3.43 -14.67 -8.37
CA ALA A 49 2.43 -15.36 -9.20
C ALA A 49 1.34 -16.02 -8.36
N ARG A 50 1.71 -16.47 -7.17
CA ARG A 50 0.78 -16.97 -6.16
C ARG A 50 0.99 -16.16 -4.90
N GLY A 51 -0.09 -15.87 -4.21
CA GLY A 51 0.03 -15.22 -2.94
C GLY A 51 -0.80 -13.95 -2.86
N LYS A 52 -0.70 -13.36 -1.72
CA LYS A 52 -1.55 -12.28 -1.24
C LYS A 52 -0.84 -10.94 -1.17
N TYR A 53 0.40 -10.87 -1.65
CA TYR A 53 1.23 -9.68 -1.53
C TYR A 53 1.15 -8.82 -2.77
N TYR A 54 0.86 -7.54 -2.57
CA TYR A 54 0.70 -6.56 -3.63
C TYR A 54 1.45 -5.29 -3.28
N ARG A 55 1.71 -4.46 -4.29
CA ARG A 55 2.22 -3.12 -4.07
C ARG A 55 1.43 -2.11 -4.88
N ILE A 56 1.33 -0.89 -4.38
CA ILE A 56 0.81 0.26 -5.12
C ILE A 56 1.93 1.26 -5.27
N ARG A 57 2.18 1.70 -6.50
CA ARG A 57 3.19 2.70 -6.80
C ARG A 57 2.62 4.11 -6.61
N ILE A 58 3.33 4.93 -5.85
CA ILE A 58 3.03 6.35 -5.68
C ILE A 58 4.34 7.11 -5.87
N GLY A 59 4.62 7.58 -7.10
CA GLY A 59 5.90 8.22 -7.41
C GLY A 59 7.07 7.29 -7.08
N ASP A 60 7.99 7.77 -6.24
CA ASP A 60 9.15 6.99 -5.80
C ASP A 60 8.85 6.11 -4.59
N HIS A 61 7.63 6.13 -4.09
CA HIS A 61 7.22 5.32 -2.95
C HIS A 61 6.36 4.14 -3.39
N ARG A 62 6.34 3.12 -2.54
CA ARG A 62 5.55 1.92 -2.74
C ARG A 62 4.81 1.60 -1.46
N LEU A 63 3.50 1.33 -1.58
CA LEU A 63 2.73 0.76 -0.48
C LEU A 63 2.77 -0.75 -0.62
N GLY A 64 3.18 -1.45 0.43
CA GLY A 64 3.11 -2.90 0.50
C GLY A 64 1.82 -3.32 1.18
N LEU A 65 1.05 -4.19 0.53
CA LEU A 65 -0.27 -4.60 0.99
C LEU A 65 -0.42 -6.11 0.98
N VAL A 66 -1.29 -6.58 1.85
CA VAL A 66 -1.78 -7.96 1.82
C VAL A 66 -3.26 -7.89 1.48
N PHE A 67 -3.68 -8.68 0.49
CA PHE A 67 -5.10 -8.82 0.16
C PHE A 67 -5.50 -10.28 0.32
N GLU A 68 -6.43 -10.52 1.23
CA GLU A 68 -7.02 -11.84 1.41
C GLU A 68 -8.41 -11.73 2.04
N ARG A 69 -9.29 -12.63 1.65
CA ARG A 69 -10.64 -12.73 2.21
C ARG A 69 -11.43 -11.42 2.11
N GLY A 70 -11.23 -10.68 1.01
CA GLY A 70 -11.93 -9.42 0.77
C GLY A 70 -11.45 -8.24 1.59
N ALA A 71 -10.33 -8.37 2.29
CA ALA A 71 -9.76 -7.31 3.12
C ALA A 71 -8.34 -6.96 2.68
N VAL A 72 -8.02 -5.68 2.73
CA VAL A 72 -6.69 -5.15 2.42
C VAL A 72 -6.01 -4.70 3.70
N THR A 73 -4.81 -5.19 3.95
CA THR A 73 -3.98 -4.73 5.05
C THR A 73 -2.78 -3.98 4.51
N PHE A 74 -2.62 -2.72 4.91
CA PHE A 74 -1.44 -1.93 4.55
C PHE A 74 -0.33 -2.28 5.52
N VAL A 75 0.81 -2.74 4.98
CA VAL A 75 1.91 -3.30 5.79
C VAL A 75 3.13 -2.39 5.83
N ARG A 76 3.54 -1.84 4.69
CA ARG A 76 4.70 -0.94 4.60
C ARG A 76 4.42 0.22 3.65
N CYS A 77 5.13 1.31 3.88
CA CYS A 77 5.18 2.45 2.96
C CYS A 77 6.64 2.91 2.87
N LEU A 78 7.31 2.50 1.81
CA LEU A 78 8.75 2.73 1.67
C LEU A 78 9.10 3.23 0.28
N ASN A 79 10.29 3.83 0.18
CA ASN A 79 10.87 4.22 -1.10
C ASN A 79 11.07 2.97 -1.97
N ARG A 80 11.02 3.13 -3.31
CA ARG A 80 11.18 2.04 -4.27
C ARG A 80 12.48 1.25 -4.10
N LYS A 81 13.52 1.87 -3.54
CA LYS A 81 14.80 1.21 -3.30
C LYS A 81 14.79 0.33 -2.06
N GLU A 82 13.83 0.55 -1.17
CA GLU A 82 13.77 -0.10 0.14
C GLU A 82 12.67 -1.14 0.23
N ILE A 83 11.56 -0.97 -0.52
CA ILE A 83 10.36 -1.77 -0.34
C ILE A 83 10.65 -3.27 -0.47
N TYR A 84 11.41 -3.68 -1.47
CA TYR A 84 11.65 -5.11 -1.73
C TYR A 84 12.67 -5.74 -0.78
N ARG A 85 13.32 -4.92 0.04
CA ARG A 85 14.20 -5.41 1.10
C ARG A 85 13.40 -5.79 2.34
N TYR A 86 12.29 -5.11 2.60
CA TYR A 86 11.50 -5.26 3.81
C TYR A 86 10.09 -5.78 3.56
N PHE A 87 9.69 -5.96 2.31
CA PHE A 87 8.34 -6.41 1.97
C PHE A 87 8.37 -7.30 0.70
N PRO A 88 7.69 -8.42 0.69
CA PRO A 88 6.92 -9.02 1.75
C PRO A 88 7.69 -9.56 2.89
#